data_1f6b06d4fab70080530bde9372dbd146
#
_entry.id   1f6b06d4fab70080530bde9372dbd146
#
_cell.length_a   1.000
_cell.length_b   1.000
_cell.length_c   1.000
_cell.angle_alpha   90.00
_cell.angle_beta   90.00
_cell.angle_gamma   90.00
#
_symmetry.space_group_name_H-M   'P 1'
#
loop_
_entity.id
_entity.type
_entity.pdbx_description
1 polymer ?
#
loop_
_entity_poly.entity_id
_entity_poly.type
_entity_poly.pdbx_seq_one_letter_code
_entity_poly.pdbx_strand_id
1 'polypeptide(L)'
;MPNHLIKSIGALLFIIGVTSSCTDTAKHDNQLTEKEKKGGWVLLFDGASTKGWHLYNNDKRASTWTVSNGELICGPDIRYDHMDLVTDKEYKNFDLTFDWKINKGGNSGVFINVVERPDIQATWATAPEYQMLEGTHPDQGNPRQRSGCMFNLFPSSVPMDTTRAGQWYESRIKQQDGHVEFYLNGILTVQTDLTSPAWVDSVARSNFHNFPLFGKQTAGRIALQDWQKAVAFKNIKIREL
;
A
#
# COMPACT_ATOMS: atom_id res chain seq x y z
N MET A 1 -76.54 1.90 -51.33
CA MET A 1 -75.04 1.62 -51.31
C MET A 1 -74.54 1.98 -49.97
N PRO A 2 -74.19 1.04 -49.09
CA PRO A 2 -73.75 1.34 -47.74
C PRO A 2 -72.21 1.49 -47.67
N ASN A 3 -71.77 2.56 -47.01
CA ASN A 3 -70.37 2.83 -46.68
C ASN A 3 -69.89 1.99 -45.50
N HIS A 4 -68.85 1.19 -45.69
CA HIS A 4 -68.16 0.51 -44.60
C HIS A 4 -67.10 1.39 -43.97
N LEU A 5 -67.25 1.75 -42.71
CA LEU A 5 -66.27 2.44 -41.85
C LEU A 5 -65.37 1.39 -41.23
N ILE A 6 -64.11 1.40 -41.62
CA ILE A 6 -63.08 0.56 -41.00
C ILE A 6 -62.52 1.32 -39.78
N LYS A 7 -62.77 0.78 -38.59
CA LYS A 7 -62.13 1.27 -37.34
C LYS A 7 -60.78 0.63 -37.19
N SER A 8 -59.70 1.45 -37.29
CA SER A 8 -58.36 1.04 -36.95
C SER A 8 -58.16 1.13 -35.46
N ILE A 9 -57.87 -0.01 -34.81
CA ILE A 9 -57.45 -0.07 -33.39
C ILE A 9 -55.95 0.06 -33.35
N GLY A 10 -55.45 1.24 -32.92
CA GLY A 10 -54.04 1.44 -32.65
C GLY A 10 -53.65 0.81 -31.33
N ALA A 11 -52.80 -0.22 -31.34
CA ALA A 11 -52.21 -0.79 -30.15
C ALA A 11 -51.02 0.10 -29.72
N LEU A 12 -51.13 0.74 -28.57
CA LEU A 12 -50.07 1.54 -27.95
C LEU A 12 -49.12 0.60 -27.18
N LEU A 13 -47.96 0.30 -27.75
CA LEU A 13 -46.89 -0.44 -27.05
C LEU A 13 -46.21 0.50 -26.04
N PHE A 14 -46.45 0.26 -24.76
CA PHE A 14 -45.67 0.88 -23.67
C PHE A 14 -44.34 0.15 -23.57
N ILE A 15 -43.22 0.77 -24.05
CA ILE A 15 -41.87 0.33 -23.80
C ILE A 15 -41.47 0.86 -22.43
N ILE A 16 -41.47 0.00 -21.41
CA ILE A 16 -40.90 0.31 -20.10
C ILE A 16 -39.39 0.24 -20.26
N GLY A 17 -38.74 1.39 -20.45
CA GLY A 17 -37.30 1.53 -20.41
C GLY A 17 -36.80 1.31 -18.98
N VAL A 18 -36.26 0.12 -18.69
CA VAL A 18 -35.51 -0.11 -17.47
C VAL A 18 -34.17 0.62 -17.61
N THR A 19 -34.11 1.86 -17.11
CA THR A 19 -32.80 2.57 -16.93
C THR A 19 -32.10 1.92 -15.76
N SER A 20 -31.16 1.01 -16.05
CA SER A 20 -30.20 0.53 -15.08
C SER A 20 -29.28 1.72 -14.74
N SER A 21 -29.62 2.42 -13.66
CA SER A 21 -28.75 3.43 -13.07
C SER A 21 -27.55 2.71 -12.46
N CYS A 22 -26.45 2.61 -13.19
CA CYS A 22 -25.14 2.40 -12.59
C CYS A 22 -24.84 3.64 -11.77
N THR A 23 -25.16 3.62 -10.48
CA THR A 23 -24.60 4.57 -9.53
C THR A 23 -23.13 4.25 -9.40
N ASP A 24 -22.31 4.93 -10.18
CA ASP A 24 -20.88 5.05 -9.95
C ASP A 24 -20.75 5.79 -8.61
N THR A 25 -20.67 5.02 -7.52
CA THR A 25 -20.47 5.60 -6.19
C THR A 25 -19.06 6.17 -6.18
N ALA A 26 -18.95 7.50 -6.18
CA ALA A 26 -17.69 8.20 -6.05
C ALA A 26 -16.87 7.54 -4.92
N LYS A 27 -15.65 7.11 -5.25
CA LYS A 27 -14.73 6.50 -4.28
C LYS A 27 -14.34 7.59 -3.29
N HIS A 28 -14.81 7.48 -2.06
CA HIS A 28 -14.39 8.37 -0.97
C HIS A 28 -13.13 7.82 -0.31
N ASP A 29 -12.21 8.71 0.04
CA ASP A 29 -10.99 8.33 0.75
C ASP A 29 -11.31 7.66 2.09
N ASN A 30 -10.51 6.67 2.46
CA ASN A 30 -10.59 5.88 3.69
C ASN A 30 -11.96 5.23 3.93
N GLN A 31 -12.60 4.81 2.84
CA GLN A 31 -13.86 4.07 2.87
C GLN A 31 -13.77 2.84 1.97
N LEU A 32 -14.46 1.78 2.38
CA LEU A 32 -14.61 0.58 1.58
C LEU A 32 -15.90 0.66 0.77
N THR A 33 -15.80 0.37 -0.51
CA THR A 33 -16.97 0.10 -1.34
C THR A 33 -17.68 -1.18 -0.89
N GLU A 34 -18.95 -1.34 -1.24
CA GLU A 34 -19.70 -2.58 -0.94
C GLU A 34 -19.06 -3.83 -1.57
N LYS A 35 -18.41 -3.68 -2.73
CA LYS A 35 -17.66 -4.76 -3.37
C LYS A 35 -16.45 -5.16 -2.54
N GLU A 36 -15.71 -4.19 -2.00
CA GLU A 36 -14.53 -4.44 -1.14
C GLU A 36 -14.93 -5.09 0.18
N LYS A 37 -16.00 -4.60 0.83
CA LYS A 37 -16.53 -5.22 2.06
C LYS A 37 -16.90 -6.69 1.83
N LYS A 38 -17.65 -6.98 0.75
CA LYS A 38 -18.01 -8.35 0.36
C LYS A 38 -16.78 -9.19 -0.01
N GLY A 39 -15.73 -8.56 -0.52
CA GLY A 39 -14.46 -9.20 -0.87
C GLY A 39 -13.51 -9.41 0.32
N GLY A 40 -13.94 -9.11 1.56
CA GLY A 40 -13.13 -9.34 2.77
C GLY A 40 -12.06 -8.26 3.04
N TRP A 41 -12.13 -7.10 2.36
CA TRP A 41 -11.24 -5.98 2.65
C TRP A 41 -11.61 -5.31 3.97
N VAL A 42 -10.59 -4.90 4.72
CA VAL A 42 -10.71 -4.07 5.92
C VAL A 42 -9.80 -2.86 5.80
N LEU A 43 -10.19 -1.73 6.41
CA LEU A 43 -9.33 -0.56 6.49
C LEU A 43 -8.27 -0.78 7.58
N LEU A 44 -7.01 -0.49 7.25
CA LEU A 44 -5.92 -0.33 8.23
C LEU A 44 -5.80 1.13 8.70
N PHE A 45 -6.39 2.07 7.97
CA PHE A 45 -6.46 3.47 8.35
C PHE A 45 -7.87 4.01 8.10
N ASP A 46 -8.49 4.55 9.13
CA ASP A 46 -9.87 5.04 9.13
C ASP A 46 -10.02 6.50 8.68
N GLY A 47 -8.90 7.18 8.38
CA GLY A 47 -8.86 8.60 8.04
C GLY A 47 -8.92 9.55 9.25
N ALA A 48 -9.04 9.05 10.48
CA ALA A 48 -9.26 9.85 11.68
C ALA A 48 -8.29 9.54 12.83
N SER A 49 -7.73 8.34 12.89
CA SER A 49 -6.90 7.91 14.00
C SER A 49 -5.81 6.93 13.57
N THR A 50 -4.82 6.73 14.44
CA THR A 50 -3.79 5.69 14.31
C THR A 50 -4.21 4.37 14.97
N LYS A 51 -5.49 4.16 15.23
CA LYS A 51 -6.01 2.93 15.84
C LYS A 51 -5.60 1.70 14.99
N GLY A 52 -5.08 0.66 15.65
CA GLY A 52 -4.55 -0.53 15.00
C GLY A 52 -3.08 -0.43 14.60
N TRP A 53 -2.42 0.67 15.00
CA TRP A 53 -1.01 0.94 14.80
C TRP A 53 -0.33 1.38 16.09
N HIS A 54 0.95 1.04 16.26
CA HIS A 54 1.82 1.54 17.32
C HIS A 54 3.23 1.82 16.77
N LEU A 55 4.04 2.50 17.55
CA LEU A 55 5.44 2.76 17.19
C LEU A 55 6.28 1.50 17.45
N TYR A 56 7.15 1.15 16.50
CA TYR A 56 8.00 -0.02 16.59
C TYR A 56 8.81 -0.04 17.90
N ASN A 57 8.67 -1.12 18.69
CA ASN A 57 9.27 -1.29 20.01
C ASN A 57 8.98 -0.16 21.01
N ASN A 58 7.91 0.63 20.81
CA ASN A 58 7.63 1.76 21.67
C ASN A 58 6.15 2.16 21.64
N ASP A 59 5.45 1.91 22.72
CA ASP A 59 4.03 2.20 22.90
C ASP A 59 3.72 3.54 23.61
N LYS A 60 4.74 4.32 24.02
CA LYS A 60 4.57 5.43 24.98
C LYS A 60 5.15 6.77 24.56
N ARG A 61 5.81 6.90 23.42
CA ARG A 61 6.44 8.15 23.00
C ARG A 61 5.58 8.96 22.03
N ALA A 62 5.65 10.27 22.17
CA ALA A 62 5.19 11.16 21.12
C ALA A 62 6.00 10.89 19.84
N SER A 63 5.34 10.95 18.70
CA SER A 63 5.95 10.63 17.42
C SER A 63 5.68 11.71 16.38
N THR A 64 6.37 11.60 15.25
CA THR A 64 6.17 12.42 14.05
C THR A 64 4.88 12.06 13.31
N TRP A 65 4.24 10.92 13.65
CA TRP A 65 3.01 10.47 13.01
C TRP A 65 1.80 11.23 13.52
N THR A 66 1.06 11.86 12.62
CA THR A 66 -0.15 12.63 12.90
C THR A 66 -1.24 12.31 11.90
N VAL A 67 -2.50 12.63 12.25
CA VAL A 67 -3.62 12.52 11.31
C VAL A 67 -4.20 13.90 11.06
N SER A 68 -4.32 14.29 9.80
CA SER A 68 -4.91 15.56 9.38
C SER A 68 -5.58 15.43 8.02
N ASN A 69 -6.79 15.95 7.87
CA ASN A 69 -7.54 15.96 6.62
C ASN A 69 -7.70 14.59 5.96
N GLY A 70 -7.86 13.52 6.76
CA GLY A 70 -7.97 12.16 6.23
C GLY A 70 -6.64 11.54 5.78
N GLU A 71 -5.52 12.19 6.03
CA GLU A 71 -4.17 11.71 5.72
C GLU A 71 -3.46 11.29 7.01
N LEU A 72 -2.77 10.13 6.97
CA LEU A 72 -1.80 9.70 7.98
C LEU A 72 -0.44 10.25 7.55
N ILE A 73 0.10 11.18 8.32
CA ILE A 73 1.27 11.97 7.95
C ILE A 73 2.43 11.66 8.89
N CYS A 74 3.59 11.31 8.33
CA CYS A 74 4.86 11.35 9.02
C CYS A 74 5.52 12.69 8.74
N GLY A 75 5.61 13.55 9.77
CA GLY A 75 6.17 14.91 9.66
C GLY A 75 7.70 14.93 9.74
N PRO A 76 8.33 16.03 9.32
CA PRO A 76 9.79 16.22 9.41
C PRO A 76 10.23 16.74 10.78
N ASP A 77 9.48 16.50 11.83
CA ASP A 77 9.72 17.10 13.16
C ASP A 77 10.85 16.39 13.89
N ILE A 78 12.03 17.00 13.87
CA ILE A 78 13.27 16.49 14.50
C ILE A 78 13.23 16.47 16.04
N ARG A 79 12.19 16.98 16.68
CA ARG A 79 12.02 16.94 18.15
C ARG A 79 11.68 15.55 18.66
N TYR A 80 11.21 14.68 17.77
CA TYR A 80 10.82 13.32 18.10
C TYR A 80 11.81 12.31 17.52
N ASP A 81 11.98 11.19 18.21
CA ASP A 81 12.72 10.07 17.67
C ASP A 81 11.98 9.54 16.41
N HIS A 82 12.75 9.24 15.37
CA HIS A 82 12.21 8.63 14.17
C HIS A 82 11.89 7.18 14.45
N MET A 83 10.60 6.85 14.31
CA MET A 83 10.11 5.51 14.60
C MET A 83 9.08 5.11 13.56
N ASP A 84 9.27 3.95 13.01
CA ASP A 84 8.32 3.36 12.09
C ASP A 84 7.00 3.04 12.81
N LEU A 85 5.89 3.19 12.08
CA LEU A 85 4.57 2.85 12.57
C LEU A 85 4.24 1.42 12.12
N VAL A 86 3.94 0.53 13.08
CA VAL A 86 3.67 -0.89 12.79
C VAL A 86 2.24 -1.28 13.13
N THR A 87 1.68 -2.24 12.38
CA THR A 87 0.34 -2.77 12.66
C THR A 87 0.32 -3.55 13.97
N ASP A 88 -0.80 -3.44 14.76
CA ASP A 88 -1.01 -4.26 15.97
C ASP A 88 -1.15 -5.75 15.64
N LYS A 89 -1.65 -6.07 14.45
CA LYS A 89 -1.85 -7.43 13.94
C LYS A 89 -0.72 -7.84 13.01
N GLU A 90 -0.37 -9.13 13.06
CA GLU A 90 0.49 -9.78 12.08
C GLU A 90 -0.33 -10.38 10.93
N TYR A 91 0.26 -10.44 9.73
CA TYR A 91 -0.34 -10.96 8.51
C TYR A 91 0.58 -11.99 7.86
N LYS A 92 0.00 -13.04 7.27
CA LYS A 92 0.74 -14.06 6.53
C LYS A 92 0.44 -14.00 5.04
N ASN A 93 -0.80 -14.27 4.69
CA ASN A 93 -1.28 -14.21 3.31
C ASN A 93 -2.22 -13.02 3.18
N PHE A 94 -1.87 -12.06 2.35
CA PHE A 94 -2.61 -10.80 2.27
C PHE A 94 -2.51 -10.11 0.91
N ASP A 95 -3.44 -9.21 0.71
CA ASP A 95 -3.49 -8.26 -0.39
C ASP A 95 -3.64 -6.87 0.24
N LEU A 96 -2.58 -6.07 0.22
CA LEU A 96 -2.50 -4.74 0.81
C LEU A 96 -2.51 -3.69 -0.28
N THR A 97 -3.36 -2.67 -0.17
CA THR A 97 -3.29 -1.49 -1.03
C THR A 97 -3.20 -0.23 -0.19
N PHE A 98 -2.51 0.77 -0.71
CA PHE A 98 -2.36 2.07 -0.05
C PHE A 98 -2.04 3.15 -1.08
N ASP A 99 -2.52 4.35 -0.81
CA ASP A 99 -2.11 5.55 -1.54
C ASP A 99 -1.08 6.31 -0.70
N TRP A 100 -0.07 6.86 -1.37
CA TRP A 100 0.97 7.64 -0.72
C TRP A 100 1.35 8.87 -1.53
N LYS A 101 1.81 9.88 -0.82
CA LYS A 101 2.28 11.16 -1.36
C LYS A 101 3.53 11.57 -0.59
N ILE A 102 4.57 12.01 -1.29
CA ILE A 102 5.85 12.32 -0.68
C ILE A 102 6.33 13.71 -1.12
N ASN A 103 7.07 14.40 -0.27
CA ASN A 103 7.63 15.72 -0.57
C ASN A 103 8.91 15.60 -1.41
N LYS A 104 9.35 16.75 -1.97
CA LYS A 104 10.57 16.82 -2.77
C LYS A 104 11.79 16.25 -2.03
N GLY A 105 12.53 15.37 -2.69
CA GLY A 105 13.66 14.65 -2.13
C GLY A 105 13.28 13.72 -0.98
N GLY A 106 12.00 13.35 -0.88
CA GLY A 106 11.50 12.46 0.16
C GLY A 106 11.87 11.00 -0.05
N ASN A 107 11.91 10.29 1.06
CA ASN A 107 12.14 8.85 1.17
C ASN A 107 11.19 8.28 2.23
N SER A 108 10.62 7.14 1.98
CA SER A 108 9.83 6.32 2.89
C SER A 108 9.72 4.91 2.32
N GLY A 109 9.05 4.01 3.03
CA GLY A 109 8.86 2.64 2.58
C GLY A 109 7.73 1.94 3.32
N VAL A 110 7.34 0.77 2.81
CA VAL A 110 6.44 -0.15 3.49
C VAL A 110 7.14 -1.47 3.68
N PHE A 111 7.32 -1.88 4.93
CA PHE A 111 7.91 -3.17 5.27
C PHE A 111 6.82 -4.23 5.44
N ILE A 112 7.11 -5.45 5.02
CA ILE A 112 6.25 -6.63 5.23
C ILE A 112 6.99 -7.70 6.02
N ASN A 113 6.25 -8.50 6.81
CA ASN A 113 6.82 -9.56 7.65
C ASN A 113 7.77 -9.06 8.74
N VAL A 114 7.51 -7.88 9.27
CA VAL A 114 8.31 -7.28 10.34
C VAL A 114 8.22 -8.13 11.60
N VAL A 115 9.36 -8.48 12.15
CA VAL A 115 9.49 -9.09 13.48
C VAL A 115 9.79 -7.98 14.49
N GLU A 116 8.86 -7.80 15.43
CA GLU A 116 9.04 -6.82 16.51
C GLU A 116 9.55 -7.52 17.76
N ARG A 117 10.76 -7.13 18.17
CA ARG A 117 11.42 -7.65 19.37
C ARG A 117 12.26 -6.56 20.02
N PRO A 118 12.35 -6.52 21.38
CA PRO A 118 13.12 -5.48 22.10
C PRO A 118 14.62 -5.45 21.80
N ASP A 119 15.18 -6.57 21.35
CA ASP A 119 16.61 -6.69 20.98
C ASP A 119 16.89 -6.31 19.52
N ILE A 120 15.87 -5.96 18.74
CA ILE A 120 15.98 -5.52 17.35
C ILE A 120 15.48 -4.08 17.24
N GLN A 121 16.38 -3.16 16.96
CA GLN A 121 16.09 -1.73 17.06
C GLN A 121 15.44 -1.12 15.82
N ALA A 122 15.31 -1.86 14.71
CA ALA A 122 14.78 -1.32 13.45
C ALA A 122 14.00 -2.36 12.66
N THR A 123 12.92 -1.94 12.03
CA THR A 123 12.06 -2.75 11.15
C THR A 123 12.84 -3.35 9.99
N TRP A 124 13.68 -2.53 9.34
CA TRP A 124 14.52 -2.93 8.20
C TRP A 124 15.56 -4.02 8.52
N ALA A 125 15.85 -4.30 9.79
CA ALA A 125 16.74 -5.38 10.19
C ALA A 125 16.09 -6.78 10.07
N THR A 126 14.79 -6.85 9.86
CA THR A 126 14.05 -8.12 9.78
C THR A 126 13.27 -8.29 8.49
N ALA A 127 12.89 -7.21 7.83
CA ALA A 127 11.81 -7.18 6.87
C ALA A 127 12.20 -6.58 5.51
N PRO A 128 11.77 -7.19 4.39
CA PRO A 128 11.91 -6.59 3.07
C PRO A 128 11.02 -5.35 2.93
N GLU A 129 11.53 -4.37 2.20
CA GLU A 129 10.94 -3.05 2.02
C GLU A 129 10.44 -2.84 0.59
N TYR A 130 9.18 -2.39 0.47
CA TYR A 130 8.67 -1.71 -0.71
C TYR A 130 9.12 -0.26 -0.66
N GLN A 131 10.05 0.14 -1.54
CA GLN A 131 10.65 1.48 -1.53
C GLN A 131 9.75 2.56 -2.12
N MET A 132 9.73 3.74 -1.49
CA MET A 132 9.02 4.93 -1.94
C MET A 132 9.97 6.14 -1.93
N LEU A 133 10.31 6.66 -3.11
CA LEU A 133 11.15 7.84 -3.28
C LEU A 133 10.44 8.90 -4.12
N GLU A 134 10.73 10.15 -3.85
CA GLU A 134 10.39 11.23 -4.79
C GLU A 134 11.37 11.21 -5.99
N GLY A 135 10.86 11.53 -7.19
CA GLY A 135 11.57 11.36 -8.47
C GLY A 135 12.92 12.06 -8.61
N THR A 136 13.18 13.12 -7.82
CA THR A 136 14.48 13.82 -7.81
C THR A 136 15.43 13.31 -6.73
N HIS A 137 15.03 12.30 -5.94
CA HIS A 137 15.91 11.71 -4.94
C HIS A 137 17.11 11.04 -5.62
N PRO A 138 18.35 11.20 -5.10
CA PRO A 138 19.56 10.66 -5.74
C PRO A 138 19.50 9.16 -6.03
N ASP A 139 18.89 8.38 -5.13
CA ASP A 139 18.79 6.92 -5.24
C ASP A 139 17.82 6.45 -6.33
N GLN A 140 16.98 7.32 -6.90
CA GLN A 140 16.12 6.98 -8.04
C GLN A 140 16.91 6.50 -9.27
N GLY A 141 18.17 6.90 -9.41
CA GLY A 141 19.07 6.42 -10.46
C GLY A 141 19.38 4.92 -10.38
N ASN A 142 19.30 4.34 -9.18
CA ASN A 142 19.55 2.92 -8.96
C ASN A 142 18.25 2.11 -9.01
N PRO A 143 18.07 1.17 -9.97
CA PRO A 143 16.86 0.36 -10.08
C PRO A 143 16.49 -0.44 -8.83
N ARG A 144 17.48 -0.75 -7.98
CA ARG A 144 17.29 -1.49 -6.71
C ARG A 144 17.01 -0.57 -5.51
N GLN A 145 16.92 0.74 -5.73
CA GLN A 145 16.63 1.74 -4.69
C GLN A 145 15.48 2.67 -5.08
N ARG A 146 15.05 2.68 -6.35
CA ARG A 146 13.93 3.51 -6.80
C ARG A 146 12.58 2.99 -6.34
N SER A 147 11.57 3.85 -6.42
CA SER A 147 10.18 3.52 -6.05
C SER A 147 9.68 2.23 -6.68
N GLY A 148 9.00 1.43 -5.86
CA GLY A 148 8.45 0.15 -6.27
C GLY A 148 9.46 -1.00 -6.32
N CYS A 149 10.74 -0.78 -5.99
CA CYS A 149 11.70 -1.87 -5.84
C CYS A 149 11.53 -2.60 -4.51
N MET A 150 12.10 -3.79 -4.40
CA MET A 150 12.41 -4.36 -3.09
C MET A 150 13.82 -3.90 -2.73
N PHE A 151 13.91 -2.97 -1.78
CA PHE A 151 15.10 -2.17 -1.50
C PHE A 151 16.38 -3.00 -1.38
N ASN A 152 17.38 -2.63 -2.19
CA ASN A 152 18.68 -3.29 -2.31
C ASN A 152 18.67 -4.79 -2.70
N LEU A 153 17.50 -5.36 -3.01
CA LEU A 153 17.35 -6.79 -3.39
C LEU A 153 16.91 -6.94 -4.85
N PHE A 154 15.71 -6.51 -5.18
CA PHE A 154 15.14 -6.69 -6.52
C PHE A 154 14.81 -5.35 -7.17
N PRO A 155 15.24 -5.12 -8.42
CA PRO A 155 15.04 -3.84 -9.09
C PRO A 155 13.56 -3.61 -9.43
N SER A 156 13.15 -2.34 -9.40
CA SER A 156 11.86 -1.92 -9.93
C SER A 156 11.89 -1.82 -11.46
N SER A 157 10.82 -2.26 -12.10
CA SER A 157 10.62 -2.16 -13.55
C SER A 157 10.15 -0.77 -14.02
N VAL A 158 9.72 0.12 -13.10
CA VAL A 158 9.21 1.45 -13.50
C VAL A 158 10.33 2.43 -13.84
N PRO A 159 10.08 3.42 -14.74
CA PRO A 159 11.03 4.48 -15.05
C PRO A 159 11.44 5.32 -13.83
N MET A 160 12.60 5.96 -13.94
CA MET A 160 13.21 6.74 -12.85
C MET A 160 12.38 7.96 -12.41
N ASP A 161 11.65 8.60 -13.32
CA ASP A 161 10.87 9.81 -13.09
C ASP A 161 9.38 9.56 -12.80
N THR A 162 9.03 8.33 -12.42
CA THR A 162 7.63 7.92 -12.23
C THR A 162 6.96 8.69 -11.10
N THR A 163 7.71 9.06 -10.04
CA THR A 163 7.14 9.68 -8.83
C THR A 163 7.55 11.15 -8.68
N ARG A 164 6.56 12.03 -8.46
CA ARG A 164 6.74 13.49 -8.33
C ARG A 164 6.24 13.98 -6.99
N ALA A 165 6.92 14.99 -6.43
CA ALA A 165 6.55 15.60 -5.17
C ALA A 165 5.08 16.06 -5.14
N GLY A 166 4.39 15.74 -4.05
CA GLY A 166 3.02 16.20 -3.79
C GLY A 166 1.94 15.49 -4.60
N GLN A 167 2.28 14.51 -5.44
CA GLN A 167 1.30 13.69 -6.15
C GLN A 167 0.99 12.39 -5.41
N TRP A 168 -0.25 11.92 -5.51
CA TRP A 168 -0.68 10.64 -4.98
C TRP A 168 -0.36 9.50 -5.93
N TYR A 169 0.14 8.40 -5.38
CA TYR A 169 0.46 7.16 -6.07
C TYR A 169 -0.24 6.00 -5.36
N GLU A 170 -0.85 5.11 -6.13
CA GLU A 170 -1.41 3.87 -5.62
C GLU A 170 -0.34 2.79 -5.64
N SER A 171 -0.20 2.07 -4.53
CA SER A 171 0.65 0.90 -4.44
C SER A 171 -0.11 -0.30 -3.91
N ARG A 172 0.37 -1.48 -4.30
CA ARG A 172 -0.18 -2.74 -3.83
C ARG A 172 0.95 -3.71 -3.54
N ILE A 173 0.81 -4.42 -2.43
CA ILE A 173 1.67 -5.55 -2.07
C ILE A 173 0.77 -6.75 -1.86
N LYS A 174 1.03 -7.82 -2.62
CA LYS A 174 0.34 -9.09 -2.43
C LYS A 174 1.34 -10.12 -1.97
N GLN A 175 1.01 -10.87 -0.91
CA GLN A 175 1.77 -12.01 -0.43
C GLN A 175 0.86 -13.21 -0.26
N GLN A 176 1.27 -14.35 -0.81
CA GLN A 176 0.58 -15.62 -0.63
C GLN A 176 1.61 -16.76 -0.61
N ASP A 177 1.65 -17.51 0.51
CA ASP A 177 2.54 -18.66 0.74
C ASP A 177 4.02 -18.33 0.45
N GLY A 178 4.46 -17.12 0.81
CA GLY A 178 5.81 -16.61 0.56
C GLY A 178 6.02 -15.96 -0.79
N HIS A 179 5.09 -16.14 -1.74
CA HIS A 179 5.14 -15.45 -3.02
C HIS A 179 4.71 -13.99 -2.88
N VAL A 180 5.56 -13.05 -3.30
CA VAL A 180 5.37 -11.62 -3.13
C VAL A 180 5.35 -10.91 -4.47
N GLU A 181 4.39 -10.01 -4.64
CA GLU A 181 4.24 -9.13 -5.79
C GLU A 181 4.11 -7.67 -5.31
N PHE A 182 4.89 -6.77 -5.91
CA PHE A 182 4.80 -5.33 -5.69
C PHE A 182 4.26 -4.64 -6.93
N TYR A 183 3.39 -3.66 -6.73
CA TYR A 183 2.80 -2.88 -7.82
C TYR A 183 2.86 -1.39 -7.50
N LEU A 184 3.13 -0.57 -8.51
CA LEU A 184 3.03 0.88 -8.49
C LEU A 184 2.10 1.34 -9.62
N ASN A 185 1.01 2.03 -9.28
CA ASN A 185 -0.03 2.47 -10.23
C ASN A 185 -0.51 1.32 -11.15
N GLY A 186 -0.74 0.14 -10.56
CA GLY A 186 -1.18 -1.05 -11.28
C GLY A 186 -0.11 -1.80 -12.09
N ILE A 187 1.12 -1.27 -12.18
CA ILE A 187 2.24 -1.92 -12.87
C ILE A 187 2.97 -2.85 -11.91
N LEU A 188 3.12 -4.14 -12.25
CA LEU A 188 3.94 -5.09 -11.50
C LEU A 188 5.41 -4.64 -11.56
N THR A 189 6.01 -4.35 -10.41
CA THR A 189 7.37 -3.82 -10.31
C THR A 189 8.38 -4.85 -9.82
N VAL A 190 7.95 -5.74 -8.92
CA VAL A 190 8.76 -6.83 -8.36
C VAL A 190 7.89 -8.06 -8.19
N GLN A 191 8.45 -9.22 -8.46
CA GLN A 191 7.87 -10.52 -8.13
C GLN A 191 8.98 -11.44 -7.62
N THR A 192 8.77 -12.08 -6.47
CA THR A 192 9.74 -13.02 -5.87
C THR A 192 9.05 -14.02 -4.95
N ASP A 193 9.76 -15.07 -4.59
CA ASP A 193 9.33 -16.07 -3.62
C ASP A 193 10.32 -16.08 -2.44
N LEU A 194 9.86 -15.64 -1.28
CA LEU A 194 10.66 -15.54 -0.03
C LEU A 194 11.08 -16.90 0.52
N THR A 195 10.55 -18.01 -0.01
CA THR A 195 10.91 -19.39 0.39
C THR A 195 11.90 -20.04 -0.56
N SER A 196 12.22 -19.37 -1.67
CA SER A 196 13.05 -19.93 -2.73
C SER A 196 14.56 -19.87 -2.40
N PRO A 197 15.37 -20.80 -2.94
CA PRO A 197 16.84 -20.69 -2.85
C PRO A 197 17.37 -19.37 -3.44
N ALA A 198 16.74 -18.85 -4.50
CA ALA A 198 17.13 -17.57 -5.11
C ALA A 198 16.95 -16.38 -4.15
N TRP A 199 15.92 -16.41 -3.30
CA TRP A 199 15.74 -15.42 -2.23
C TRP A 199 16.88 -15.50 -1.22
N VAL A 200 17.18 -16.70 -0.69
CA VAL A 200 18.25 -16.92 0.28
C VAL A 200 19.59 -16.42 -0.27
N ASP A 201 19.91 -16.74 -1.52
CA ASP A 201 21.09 -16.26 -2.21
C ASP A 201 21.12 -14.75 -2.39
N SER A 202 19.98 -14.12 -2.68
CA SER A 202 19.88 -12.66 -2.83
C SER A 202 20.14 -11.94 -1.51
N VAL A 203 19.57 -12.43 -0.41
CA VAL A 203 19.83 -11.91 0.94
C VAL A 203 21.30 -12.09 1.32
N ALA A 204 21.88 -13.27 1.08
CA ALA A 204 23.29 -13.56 1.40
C ALA A 204 24.28 -12.65 0.67
N ARG A 205 23.94 -12.18 -0.54
CA ARG A 205 24.77 -11.23 -1.33
C ARG A 205 24.45 -9.76 -1.09
N SER A 206 23.45 -9.46 -0.30
CA SER A 206 23.03 -8.10 0.00
C SER A 206 23.71 -7.53 1.25
N ASN A 207 23.50 -6.25 1.52
CA ASN A 207 23.90 -5.61 2.79
C ASN A 207 23.12 -6.14 4.00
N PHE A 208 22.06 -6.94 3.78
CA PHE A 208 21.25 -7.53 4.84
C PHE A 208 21.79 -8.86 5.37
N HIS A 209 22.85 -9.42 4.80
CA HIS A 209 23.41 -10.73 5.20
C HIS A 209 23.84 -10.80 6.69
N ASN A 210 24.18 -9.64 7.30
CA ASN A 210 24.55 -9.57 8.70
C ASN A 210 23.38 -9.54 9.67
N PHE A 211 22.11 -9.44 9.18
CA PHE A 211 20.92 -9.40 10.01
C PHE A 211 20.28 -10.79 10.07
N PRO A 212 20.40 -11.49 11.20
CA PRO A 212 20.08 -12.93 11.27
C PRO A 212 18.61 -13.27 11.05
N LEU A 213 17.70 -12.29 11.22
CA LEU A 213 16.27 -12.48 11.00
C LEU A 213 15.77 -11.89 9.68
N PHE A 214 16.61 -11.16 8.95
CA PHE A 214 16.19 -10.50 7.72
C PHE A 214 15.68 -11.52 6.68
N GLY A 215 14.44 -11.30 6.23
CA GLY A 215 13.84 -12.05 5.15
C GLY A 215 13.60 -13.53 5.43
N LYS A 216 13.63 -13.97 6.69
CA LYS A 216 13.37 -15.37 7.09
C LYS A 216 11.92 -15.66 7.40
N GLN A 217 11.11 -14.60 7.55
CA GLN A 217 9.70 -14.74 7.89
C GLN A 217 8.84 -14.52 6.66
N THR A 218 7.76 -15.29 6.56
CA THR A 218 6.67 -15.09 5.60
C THR A 218 5.38 -14.68 6.30
N ALA A 219 5.48 -14.24 7.54
CA ALA A 219 4.42 -13.66 8.34
C ALA A 219 5.02 -12.63 9.30
N GLY A 220 4.27 -11.60 9.63
CA GLY A 220 4.69 -10.57 10.56
C GLY A 220 3.85 -9.30 10.42
N ARG A 221 4.30 -8.22 11.05
CA ARG A 221 3.64 -6.93 10.99
C ARG A 221 3.93 -6.22 9.67
N ILE A 222 3.08 -5.28 9.32
CA ILE A 222 3.33 -4.30 8.26
C ILE A 222 3.81 -3.02 8.93
N ALA A 223 4.84 -2.38 8.38
CA ALA A 223 5.34 -1.11 8.89
C ALA A 223 5.38 -0.03 7.82
N LEU A 224 5.14 1.21 8.23
CA LEU A 224 5.34 2.43 7.45
C LEU A 224 6.59 3.12 7.95
N GLN A 225 7.52 3.41 7.03
CA GLN A 225 8.84 3.97 7.40
C GLN A 225 8.77 5.46 7.71
N ASP A 226 9.39 5.86 8.81
CA ASP A 226 9.73 7.23 9.13
C ASP A 226 11.17 7.55 8.71
N TRP A 227 11.35 8.29 7.61
CA TRP A 227 12.67 8.72 7.10
C TRP A 227 12.85 10.24 7.16
N GLN A 228 12.28 10.93 8.15
CA GLN A 228 12.47 12.37 8.41
C GLN A 228 12.04 13.35 7.31
N LYS A 229 11.34 12.89 6.27
CA LYS A 229 10.89 13.75 5.18
C LYS A 229 9.44 13.45 4.88
N ALA A 230 8.59 14.42 5.11
CA ALA A 230 7.15 14.31 5.07
C ALA A 230 6.63 13.36 3.97
N VAL A 231 6.00 12.29 4.41
CA VAL A 231 5.20 11.38 3.62
C VAL A 231 3.79 11.35 4.18
N ALA A 232 2.81 11.22 3.32
CA ALA A 232 1.41 11.04 3.72
C ALA A 232 0.84 9.77 3.08
N PHE A 233 -0.03 9.10 3.82
CA PHE A 233 -0.74 7.90 3.40
C PHE A 233 -2.24 8.10 3.54
N LYS A 234 -3.01 7.43 2.68
CA LYS A 234 -4.46 7.25 2.79
C LYS A 234 -4.89 5.96 2.12
N ASN A 235 -6.17 5.61 2.24
CA ASN A 235 -6.74 4.41 1.59
C ASN A 235 -5.97 3.12 1.90
N ILE A 236 -5.35 3.05 3.10
CA ILE A 236 -4.64 1.84 3.53
C ILE A 236 -5.67 0.78 3.87
N LYS A 237 -5.71 -0.28 3.09
CA LYS A 237 -6.64 -1.39 3.29
C LYS A 237 -6.00 -2.72 2.96
N ILE A 238 -6.43 -3.76 3.65
CA ILE A 238 -5.90 -5.10 3.53
C ILE A 238 -7.02 -6.13 3.43
N ARG A 239 -6.73 -7.23 2.75
CA ARG A 239 -7.54 -8.42 2.71
C ARG A 239 -6.66 -9.63 3.00
N GLU A 240 -7.05 -10.47 3.94
CA GLU A 240 -6.42 -11.78 4.14
C GLU A 240 -6.84 -12.74 3.03
N LEU A 241 -5.88 -13.58 2.57
CA LEU A 241 -6.05 -14.52 1.46
C LEU A 241 -6.07 -15.97 1.94
#